data_30bbc6ebe0c0a94071c3b58fd710584c
#
_entry.id   30bbc6ebe0c0a94071c3b58fd710584c
#
_cell.length_a   1.000
_cell.length_b   1.000
_cell.length_c   1.000
_cell.angle_alpha   90.00
_cell.angle_beta   90.00
_cell.angle_gamma   90.00
#
_symmetry.space_group_name_H-M   'P 1'
#
loop_
_entity.id
_entity.type
_entity.pdbx_description
1 polymer ?
#
loop_
_entity_poly.entity_id
_entity_poly.type
_entity_poly.pdbx_seq_one_letter_code
_entity_poly.pdbx_strand_id
1 'polypeptide(L)'
;SMVPITPLRVVPIQRYRQLCPTAEDIEVFNLLLLRKNAEEILKGDKSVEFRVYSPMHCERLYDKNVLNFLKRHEDNKEVQQALEKGFIEPLRMVNSIHFHNYTNSWYLDVECKANDTMALIPRDVKFIQDNFNCHELDEALADLETRKEKNRPCYFWFALGDILGTNLE
;
A
#
# COMPACT_ATOMS: atom_id res chain seq x y z
N SER A 1 -37.07 4.38 -0.11
CA SER A 1 -37.42 3.75 -1.36
C SER A 1 -36.51 2.56 -1.66
N MET A 2 -37.09 1.54 -2.18
CA MET A 2 -36.41 0.30 -2.55
C MET A 2 -35.67 0.41 -3.86
N VAL A 3 -36.05 1.35 -4.67
CA VAL A 3 -35.57 1.50 -6.05
C VAL A 3 -34.06 1.73 -6.16
N PRO A 4 -33.42 2.53 -5.29
CA PRO A 4 -31.98 2.79 -5.45
C PRO A 4 -31.08 1.57 -5.30
N ILE A 5 -31.52 0.55 -4.55
CA ILE A 5 -30.69 -0.63 -4.32
C ILE A 5 -30.83 -1.64 -5.44
N THR A 6 -32.04 -1.77 -5.98
CA THR A 6 -32.33 -2.74 -7.02
C THR A 6 -31.47 -2.58 -8.28
N PRO A 7 -31.26 -1.34 -8.80
CA PRO A 7 -30.38 -1.17 -9.96
C PRO A 7 -28.95 -1.65 -9.73
N LEU A 8 -28.43 -1.47 -8.51
CA LEU A 8 -27.05 -1.92 -8.22
C LEU A 8 -26.92 -3.43 -8.19
N ARG A 9 -27.98 -4.16 -7.83
CA ARG A 9 -27.96 -5.63 -7.79
C ARG A 9 -27.87 -6.25 -9.17
N VAL A 10 -28.53 -5.64 -10.14
CA VAL A 10 -28.63 -6.18 -11.50
C VAL A 10 -27.60 -5.60 -12.45
N VAL A 11 -26.83 -4.64 -11.99
CA VAL A 11 -25.84 -3.94 -12.80
C VAL A 11 -24.55 -4.76 -12.86
N PRO A 12 -23.99 -4.98 -14.08
CA PRO A 12 -22.69 -5.64 -14.22
C PRO A 12 -21.57 -4.86 -13.54
N ILE A 13 -20.51 -5.56 -13.15
CA ILE A 13 -19.34 -4.98 -12.49
C ILE A 13 -18.74 -3.79 -13.24
N GLN A 14 -18.78 -3.81 -14.58
CA GLN A 14 -18.31 -2.70 -15.38
C GLN A 14 -19.04 -1.40 -15.06
N ARG A 15 -20.30 -1.46 -14.66
CA ARG A 15 -21.06 -0.26 -14.33
C ARG A 15 -20.67 0.33 -12.99
N TYR A 16 -20.20 -0.49 -12.02
CA TYR A 16 -19.58 0.04 -10.79
C TYR A 16 -18.38 0.90 -11.14
N ARG A 17 -17.56 0.44 -12.08
CA ARG A 17 -16.39 1.19 -12.52
C ARG A 17 -16.76 2.50 -13.22
N GLN A 18 -17.95 2.59 -13.80
CA GLN A 18 -18.44 3.84 -14.38
C GLN A 18 -18.94 4.81 -13.31
N LEU A 19 -19.48 4.30 -12.20
CA LEU A 19 -20.06 5.11 -11.12
C LEU A 19 -19.01 5.46 -10.06
N CYS A 20 -18.07 4.57 -9.79
CA CYS A 20 -17.01 4.78 -8.83
C CYS A 20 -15.78 5.36 -9.52
N PRO A 21 -15.23 6.46 -8.98
CA PRO A 21 -13.95 6.94 -9.49
C PRO A 21 -12.86 5.88 -9.29
N THR A 22 -11.89 5.87 -10.19
CA THR A 22 -10.70 5.02 -10.08
C THR A 22 -9.63 5.80 -9.33
N ALA A 23 -8.93 5.15 -8.40
CA ALA A 23 -7.81 5.77 -7.71
C ALA A 23 -6.71 6.11 -8.71
N GLU A 24 -6.22 7.35 -8.65
CA GLU A 24 -5.13 7.79 -9.51
C GLU A 24 -3.80 7.19 -9.06
N ASP A 25 -3.00 6.75 -10.01
CA ASP A 25 -1.64 6.28 -9.75
C ASP A 25 -0.78 7.43 -9.22
N ILE A 26 0.20 7.08 -8.42
CA ILE A 26 1.29 7.98 -8.03
C ILE A 26 2.49 7.62 -8.90
N GLU A 27 2.87 8.52 -9.80
CA GLU A 27 3.99 8.28 -10.71
C GLU A 27 5.32 8.18 -9.93
N VAL A 28 5.56 9.13 -9.03
CA VAL A 28 6.75 9.17 -8.18
C VAL A 28 6.35 9.49 -6.74
N PHE A 29 6.64 8.58 -5.83
CA PHE A 29 6.37 8.75 -4.42
C PHE A 29 7.66 9.13 -3.69
N ASN A 30 7.70 10.32 -3.08
CA ASN A 30 8.88 10.82 -2.40
C ASN A 30 8.94 10.32 -0.96
N LEU A 31 10.05 9.73 -0.57
CA LEU A 31 10.27 9.25 0.79
C LEU A 31 11.68 9.60 1.28
N LEU A 32 11.74 10.10 2.51
CA LEU A 32 13.01 10.23 3.23
C LEU A 32 13.52 8.84 3.58
N LEU A 33 14.83 8.64 3.48
CA LEU A 33 15.44 7.35 3.78
C LEU A 33 16.81 7.56 4.41
N LEU A 34 17.16 6.70 5.37
CA LEU A 34 18.51 6.66 5.93
C LEU A 34 19.46 6.04 4.90
N ARG A 35 20.67 6.57 4.84
CA ARG A 35 21.69 6.10 3.88
C ARG A 35 21.96 4.60 4.00
N LYS A 36 21.98 4.07 5.21
CA LYS A 36 22.14 2.64 5.44
C LYS A 36 21.13 1.81 4.67
N ASN A 37 19.85 2.23 4.72
CA ASN A 37 18.79 1.54 4.01
C ASN A 37 18.92 1.68 2.49
N ALA A 38 19.34 2.84 2.01
CA ALA A 38 19.62 3.04 0.59
C ALA A 38 20.73 2.12 0.10
N GLU A 39 21.78 1.97 0.88
CA GLU A 39 22.88 1.07 0.55
C GLU A 39 22.42 -0.41 0.49
N GLU A 40 21.53 -0.80 1.40
CA GLU A 40 20.96 -2.16 1.39
C GLU A 40 20.10 -2.39 0.14
N ILE A 41 19.34 -1.38 -0.29
CA ILE A 41 18.56 -1.46 -1.54
C ILE A 41 19.52 -1.61 -2.74
N LEU A 42 20.57 -0.80 -2.79
CA LEU A 42 21.54 -0.86 -3.88
C LEU A 42 22.25 -2.20 -3.99
N LYS A 43 22.51 -2.84 -2.85
CA LYS A 43 23.14 -4.17 -2.81
C LYS A 43 22.17 -5.31 -3.13
N GLY A 44 20.87 -5.02 -3.17
CA GLY A 44 19.85 -6.05 -3.35
C GLY A 44 19.47 -6.79 -2.07
N ASP A 45 19.93 -6.32 -0.91
CA ASP A 45 19.63 -6.94 0.38
C ASP A 45 18.28 -6.53 0.95
N LYS A 46 17.72 -5.41 0.48
CA LYS A 46 16.43 -4.91 0.89
C LYS A 46 15.49 -4.85 -0.31
N SER A 47 14.43 -5.66 -0.26
CA SER A 47 13.47 -5.81 -1.36
C SER A 47 12.12 -5.17 -1.10
N VAL A 48 11.84 -4.77 0.13
CA VAL A 48 10.57 -4.17 0.52
C VAL A 48 10.83 -2.99 1.45
N GLU A 49 10.14 -1.88 1.20
CA GLU A 49 10.12 -0.73 2.11
C GLU A 49 8.82 -0.73 2.88
N PHE A 50 8.91 -0.51 4.19
CA PHE A 50 7.74 -0.44 5.08
C PHE A 50 7.61 0.96 5.66
N ARG A 51 6.38 1.47 5.67
CA ARG A 51 6.04 2.75 6.30
C ARG A 51 4.83 2.57 7.21
N VAL A 52 4.88 3.23 8.35
CA VAL A 52 3.80 3.15 9.35
C VAL A 52 2.48 3.62 8.73
N TYR A 53 1.41 2.93 9.06
CA TYR A 53 0.04 3.30 8.67
C TYR A 53 -0.38 4.51 9.51
N SER A 54 0.09 5.69 9.11
CA SER A 54 -0.14 6.95 9.80
C SER A 54 -1.16 7.79 9.02
N PRO A 55 -1.81 8.79 9.67
CA PRO A 55 -2.71 9.69 8.95
C PRO A 55 -2.03 10.39 7.77
N MET A 56 -0.77 10.78 7.91
CA MET A 56 -0.02 11.44 6.84
C MET A 56 0.16 10.52 5.63
N HIS A 57 0.55 9.27 5.85
CA HIS A 57 0.72 8.32 4.75
C HIS A 57 -0.62 7.91 4.13
N CYS A 58 -1.67 7.76 4.95
CA CYS A 58 -3.01 7.47 4.45
C CYS A 58 -3.52 8.59 3.54
N GLU A 59 -3.28 9.85 3.90
CA GLU A 59 -3.70 10.99 3.09
C GLU A 59 -3.02 10.99 1.71
N ARG A 60 -1.75 10.59 1.67
CA ARG A 60 -0.98 10.54 0.42
C ARG A 60 -1.32 9.33 -0.46
N LEU A 61 -1.65 8.20 0.15
CA LEU A 61 -1.77 6.91 -0.53
C LEU A 61 -3.22 6.49 -0.83
N TYR A 62 -4.20 7.06 -0.17
CA TYR A 62 -5.60 6.80 -0.49
C TYR A 62 -6.19 7.92 -1.35
N ASP A 63 -6.94 7.53 -2.37
CA ASP A 63 -7.63 8.46 -3.26
C ASP A 63 -8.87 9.02 -2.57
N LYS A 64 -8.93 10.33 -2.43
CA LYS A 64 -10.04 11.01 -1.74
C LYS A 64 -11.38 10.82 -2.45
N ASN A 65 -11.39 10.79 -3.76
CA ASN A 65 -12.62 10.64 -4.52
C ASN A 65 -13.21 9.25 -4.33
N VAL A 66 -12.36 8.23 -4.31
CA VAL A 66 -12.81 6.85 -4.04
C VAL A 66 -13.31 6.73 -2.60
N LEU A 67 -12.60 7.29 -1.62
CA LEU A 67 -13.04 7.28 -0.23
C LEU A 67 -14.37 7.98 -0.05
N ASN A 68 -14.58 9.12 -0.70
CA ASN A 68 -15.83 9.85 -0.64
C ASN A 68 -16.98 9.05 -1.25
N PHE A 69 -16.73 8.36 -2.36
CA PHE A 69 -17.70 7.45 -2.97
C PHE A 69 -18.10 6.35 -1.99
N LEU A 70 -17.11 5.70 -1.37
CA LEU A 70 -17.36 4.64 -0.41
C LEU A 70 -18.14 5.12 0.81
N LYS A 71 -17.84 6.32 1.29
CA LYS A 71 -18.56 6.93 2.41
C LYS A 71 -20.02 7.19 2.06
N ARG A 72 -20.30 7.68 0.86
CA ARG A 72 -21.68 7.90 0.41
C ARG A 72 -22.47 6.62 0.22
N HIS A 73 -21.78 5.47 0.08
CA HIS A 73 -22.39 4.17 -0.19
C HIS A 73 -22.10 3.15 0.90
N GLU A 74 -21.83 3.62 2.13
CA GLU A 74 -21.45 2.74 3.23
C GLU A 74 -22.54 1.71 3.59
N ASP A 75 -23.80 2.04 3.34
CA ASP A 75 -24.94 1.15 3.61
C ASP A 75 -25.29 0.26 2.40
N ASN A 76 -24.58 0.40 1.29
CA ASN A 76 -24.87 -0.37 0.08
C ASN A 76 -24.03 -1.66 0.07
N LYS A 77 -24.72 -2.79 0.17
CA LYS A 77 -24.06 -4.10 0.27
C LYS A 77 -23.26 -4.47 -0.98
N GLU A 78 -23.76 -4.12 -2.16
CA GLU A 78 -23.08 -4.42 -3.42
C GLU A 78 -21.77 -3.64 -3.53
N VAL A 79 -21.75 -2.38 -3.10
CA VAL A 79 -20.54 -1.56 -3.08
C VAL A 79 -19.55 -2.14 -2.06
N GLN A 80 -20.01 -2.53 -0.88
CA GLN A 80 -19.14 -3.12 0.14
C GLN A 80 -18.55 -4.45 -0.32
N GLN A 81 -19.33 -5.27 -1.01
CA GLN A 81 -18.82 -6.52 -1.59
C GLN A 81 -17.80 -6.26 -2.69
N ALA A 82 -18.04 -5.24 -3.54
CA ALA A 82 -17.08 -4.86 -4.57
C ALA A 82 -15.75 -4.39 -3.95
N LEU A 83 -15.81 -3.67 -2.85
CA LEU A 83 -14.62 -3.27 -2.10
C LEU A 83 -13.86 -4.49 -1.56
N GLU A 84 -14.58 -5.42 -0.91
CA GLU A 84 -13.97 -6.64 -0.36
C GLU A 84 -13.31 -7.51 -1.44
N LYS A 85 -13.91 -7.56 -2.62
CA LYS A 85 -13.40 -8.37 -3.73
C LYS A 85 -12.31 -7.66 -4.55
N GLY A 86 -11.98 -6.43 -4.19
CA GLY A 86 -10.95 -5.67 -4.90
C GLY A 86 -11.39 -5.04 -6.22
N PHE A 87 -12.69 -5.02 -6.51
CA PHE A 87 -13.22 -4.32 -7.70
C PHE A 87 -13.26 -2.81 -7.52
N ILE A 88 -13.31 -2.35 -6.29
CA ILE A 88 -13.16 -0.96 -5.91
C ILE A 88 -11.93 -0.88 -5.01
N GLU A 89 -10.97 -0.04 -5.39
CA GLU A 89 -9.72 0.07 -4.64
C GLU A 89 -9.41 1.53 -4.36
N PRO A 90 -9.46 1.95 -3.09
CA PRO A 90 -9.11 3.33 -2.74
C PRO A 90 -7.61 3.58 -2.67
N LEU A 91 -6.80 2.53 -2.56
CA LEU A 91 -5.34 2.66 -2.50
C LEU A 91 -4.78 3.03 -3.86
N ARG A 92 -3.94 4.05 -3.89
CA ARG A 92 -3.26 4.49 -5.09
C ARG A 92 -2.06 3.58 -5.38
N MET A 93 -1.88 3.21 -6.65
CA MET A 93 -0.72 2.42 -7.06
C MET A 93 0.47 3.34 -7.26
N VAL A 94 1.61 2.97 -6.69
CA VAL A 94 2.86 3.72 -6.79
C VAL A 94 3.71 3.10 -7.90
N ASN A 95 4.14 3.91 -8.88
CA ASN A 95 4.94 3.42 -9.99
C ASN A 95 6.44 3.41 -9.68
N SER A 96 6.93 4.46 -9.04
CA SER A 96 8.32 4.54 -8.59
C SER A 96 8.42 5.30 -7.27
N ILE A 97 9.53 5.09 -6.58
CA ILE A 97 9.82 5.79 -5.33
C ILE A 97 11.11 6.58 -5.50
N HIS A 98 11.05 7.85 -5.14
CA HIS A 98 12.21 8.73 -5.06
C HIS A 98 12.64 8.81 -3.60
N PHE A 99 13.66 8.04 -3.24
CA PHE A 99 14.27 8.13 -1.93
C PHE A 99 15.31 9.23 -1.91
N HIS A 100 15.36 9.97 -0.81
CA HIS A 100 16.34 11.03 -0.65
C HIS A 100 16.65 11.21 0.83
N ASN A 101 17.77 11.87 1.12
CA ASN A 101 18.09 12.26 2.49
C ASN A 101 17.46 13.62 2.83
N TYR A 102 17.57 14.01 4.08
CA TYR A 102 16.96 15.23 4.58
C TYR A 102 17.44 16.49 3.84
N THR A 103 18.72 16.52 3.46
CA THR A 103 19.31 17.69 2.77
C THR A 103 19.22 17.61 1.25
N ASN A 104 18.66 16.55 0.70
CA ASN A 104 18.60 16.28 -0.74
C ASN A 104 19.99 16.23 -1.41
N SER A 105 21.02 15.85 -0.65
CA SER A 105 22.36 15.70 -1.21
C SER A 105 22.55 14.40 -1.97
N TRP A 106 21.72 13.41 -1.72
CA TRP A 106 21.67 12.17 -2.51
C TRP A 106 20.25 11.74 -2.77
N TYR A 107 20.09 10.94 -3.81
CA TYR A 107 18.80 10.33 -4.15
C TYR A 107 19.00 8.91 -4.65
N LEU A 108 17.91 8.15 -4.59
CA LEU A 108 17.82 6.80 -5.13
C LEU A 108 16.40 6.61 -5.66
N ASP A 109 16.28 6.46 -6.97
CA ASP A 109 15.01 6.20 -7.63
C ASP A 109 14.88 4.72 -7.92
N VAL A 110 13.76 4.13 -7.50
CA VAL A 110 13.53 2.69 -7.58
C VAL A 110 12.14 2.43 -8.12
N GLU A 111 12.02 1.46 -9.00
CA GLU A 111 10.72 0.97 -9.46
C GLU A 111 9.95 0.39 -8.27
N CYS A 112 8.65 0.68 -8.20
CA CYS A 112 7.74 0.01 -7.25
C CYS A 112 6.91 -1.00 -8.03
N LYS A 113 7.13 -2.29 -7.76
CA LYS A 113 6.44 -3.38 -8.45
C LYS A 113 5.03 -3.59 -7.94
N ALA A 114 4.81 -3.33 -6.67
CA ALA A 114 3.52 -3.47 -6.01
C ALA A 114 3.55 -2.73 -4.68
N ASN A 115 2.39 -2.29 -4.23
CA ASN A 115 2.24 -1.69 -2.90
C ASN A 115 0.86 -2.01 -2.34
N ASP A 116 0.79 -2.16 -1.03
CA ASP A 116 -0.45 -2.43 -0.32
C ASP A 116 -0.27 -2.14 1.16
N THR A 117 -1.27 -2.50 1.94
CA THR A 117 -1.25 -2.43 3.40
C THR A 117 -1.09 -3.82 3.98
N MET A 118 -0.64 -3.88 5.23
CA MET A 118 -0.54 -5.12 5.99
C MET A 118 -0.64 -4.86 7.49
N ALA A 119 -0.99 -5.88 8.25
CA ALA A 119 -0.84 -5.89 9.69
C ALA A 119 0.32 -6.82 10.09
N LEU A 120 0.91 -6.58 11.25
CA LEU A 120 1.98 -7.42 11.77
C LEU A 120 1.38 -8.67 12.42
N ILE A 121 0.90 -9.57 11.57
CA ILE A 121 0.27 -10.84 11.91
C ILE A 121 0.88 -11.96 11.04
N PRO A 122 0.82 -13.22 11.49
CA PRO A 122 1.47 -14.33 10.76
C PRO A 122 1.08 -14.44 9.28
N ARG A 123 -0.20 -14.30 8.97
CA ARG A 123 -0.67 -14.40 7.59
C ARG A 123 -0.02 -13.37 6.66
N ASP A 124 0.02 -12.10 7.10
CA ASP A 124 0.53 -11.02 6.26
C ASP A 124 2.06 -11.06 6.16
N VAL A 125 2.75 -11.38 7.26
CA VAL A 125 4.20 -11.53 7.24
C VAL A 125 4.62 -12.69 6.33
N LYS A 126 3.86 -13.80 6.36
CA LYS A 126 4.12 -14.93 5.48
C LYS A 126 3.97 -14.53 4.00
N PHE A 127 2.97 -13.73 3.67
CA PHE A 127 2.80 -13.22 2.32
C PHE A 127 4.04 -12.43 1.85
N ILE A 128 4.56 -11.56 2.70
CA ILE A 128 5.76 -10.77 2.41
C ILE A 128 6.98 -11.67 2.23
N GLN A 129 7.17 -12.67 3.12
CA GLN A 129 8.27 -13.63 3.00
C GLN A 129 8.20 -14.41 1.69
N ASP A 130 7.02 -14.95 1.38
CA ASP A 130 6.85 -15.86 0.24
C ASP A 130 6.96 -15.13 -1.11
N ASN A 131 6.50 -13.89 -1.18
CA ASN A 131 6.47 -13.15 -2.44
C ASN A 131 7.71 -12.32 -2.70
N PHE A 132 8.40 -11.87 -1.65
CA PHE A 132 9.51 -10.90 -1.78
C PHE A 132 10.79 -11.34 -1.10
N ASN A 133 10.82 -12.55 -0.55
CA ASN A 133 11.98 -13.06 0.20
C ASN A 133 12.47 -12.05 1.24
N CYS A 134 11.54 -11.44 1.97
CA CYS A 134 11.81 -10.40 2.94
C CYS A 134 11.51 -10.91 4.34
N HIS A 135 12.50 -10.84 5.24
CA HIS A 135 12.43 -11.36 6.60
C HIS A 135 12.59 -10.25 7.66
N GLU A 136 12.50 -8.99 7.24
CA GLU A 136 12.72 -7.85 8.14
C GLU A 136 11.74 -7.78 9.30
N LEU A 137 10.54 -8.34 9.17
CA LEU A 137 9.50 -8.27 10.19
C LEU A 137 9.46 -9.49 11.11
N ASP A 138 10.31 -10.49 10.88
CA ASP A 138 10.23 -11.78 11.57
C ASP A 138 10.40 -11.65 13.08
N GLU A 139 11.41 -10.90 13.53
CA GLU A 139 11.66 -10.71 14.96
C GLU A 139 10.53 -9.94 15.65
N ALA A 140 10.03 -8.88 15.00
CA ALA A 140 8.94 -8.08 15.56
C ALA A 140 7.67 -8.92 15.68
N LEU A 141 7.38 -9.75 14.67
CA LEU A 141 6.24 -10.67 14.73
C LEU A 141 6.41 -11.68 15.85
N ALA A 142 7.58 -12.32 15.94
CA ALA A 142 7.84 -13.33 16.97
C ALA A 142 7.67 -12.77 18.38
N ASP A 143 8.13 -11.54 18.61
CA ASP A 143 7.97 -10.87 19.91
C ASP A 143 6.49 -10.67 20.24
N LEU A 144 5.69 -10.18 19.32
CA LEU A 144 4.26 -9.96 19.55
C LEU A 144 3.50 -11.28 19.75
N GLU A 145 3.87 -12.32 19.01
CA GLU A 145 3.26 -13.65 19.16
C GLU A 145 3.61 -14.26 20.52
N THR A 146 4.86 -14.12 20.95
CA THR A 146 5.32 -14.63 22.25
C THR A 146 4.59 -13.95 23.41
N ARG A 147 4.39 -12.64 23.32
CA ARG A 147 3.69 -11.85 24.33
C ARG A 147 2.16 -11.96 24.23
N LYS A 148 1.67 -12.62 23.18
CA LYS A 148 0.23 -12.70 22.87
C LYS A 148 -0.41 -11.31 22.78
N GLU A 149 0.34 -10.35 22.22
CA GLU A 149 -0.13 -8.98 22.02
C GLU A 149 -1.22 -8.95 20.95
N LYS A 150 -2.40 -8.44 21.30
CA LYS A 150 -3.54 -8.37 20.38
C LYS A 150 -3.49 -7.14 19.48
N ASN A 151 -2.91 -6.05 19.97
CA ASN A 151 -2.76 -4.82 19.18
C ASN A 151 -1.59 -4.99 18.23
N ARG A 152 -1.88 -4.99 16.94
CA ARG A 152 -0.86 -5.20 15.94
C ARG A 152 -0.68 -3.94 15.11
N PRO A 153 0.55 -3.46 14.94
CA PRO A 153 0.80 -2.33 14.07
C PRO A 153 0.46 -2.68 12.61
N CYS A 154 0.08 -1.66 11.86
CA CYS A 154 -0.18 -1.77 10.44
C CYS A 154 0.83 -0.94 9.67
N TYR A 155 1.14 -1.38 8.46
CA TYR A 155 2.11 -0.73 7.59
C TYR A 155 1.57 -0.62 6.17
N PHE A 156 2.09 0.37 5.44
CA PHE A 156 2.15 0.32 3.99
C PHE A 156 3.44 -0.36 3.60
N TRP A 157 3.39 -1.23 2.60
CA TRP A 157 4.60 -1.85 2.06
C TRP A 157 4.72 -1.58 0.57
N PHE A 158 5.96 -1.50 0.10
CA PHE A 158 6.31 -1.21 -1.28
C PHE A 158 7.35 -2.23 -1.73
N ALA A 159 6.99 -3.06 -2.70
CA ALA A 159 7.92 -4.02 -3.28
C ALA A 159 8.83 -3.31 -4.26
N LEU A 160 10.11 -3.36 -4.02
CA LEU A 160 11.12 -2.63 -4.79
C LEU A 160 11.60 -3.45 -5.99
N GLY A 161 11.66 -2.81 -7.13
CA GLY A 161 12.15 -3.40 -8.37
C GLY A 161 13.50 -2.84 -8.77
N ASP A 162 13.64 -2.52 -10.04
CA ASP A 162 14.90 -2.04 -10.61
C ASP A 162 15.29 -0.66 -10.10
N ILE A 163 16.60 -0.44 -9.98
CA ILE A 163 17.16 0.88 -9.72
C ILE A 163 17.02 1.70 -11.00
N LEU A 164 16.33 2.83 -10.91
CA LEU A 164 16.09 3.72 -12.05
C LEU A 164 17.14 4.82 -12.17
N GLY A 165 17.74 5.19 -11.05
CA GLY A 165 18.78 6.22 -11.02
C GLY A 165 19.22 6.50 -9.60
N THR A 166 20.46 6.96 -9.45
CA THR A 166 21.01 7.34 -8.15
C THR A 166 22.30 8.13 -8.35
N ASN A 167 22.63 8.98 -7.38
CA ASN A 167 23.95 9.58 -7.29
C ASN A 167 24.79 9.00 -6.15
N LEU A 168 24.32 7.92 -5.52
CA LEU A 168 25.11 7.19 -4.53
C LEU A 168 26.13 6.29 -5.22
N GLU A 169 27.31 6.20 -4.63
CA GLU A 169 28.39 5.35 -5.08
C GLU A 169 28.51 4.08 -4.23
#